data_ea381534bd937f7739aa502ec3596e4e
#
_entry.id   ea381534bd937f7739aa502ec3596e4e
#
_cell.length_a   1.000
_cell.length_b   1.000
_cell.length_c   1.000
_cell.angle_alpha   90.00
_cell.angle_beta   90.00
_cell.angle_gamma   90.00
#
_symmetry.space_group_name_H-M   'P 1'
#
loop_
_entity.id
_entity.type
_entity.pdbx_description
1 polymer ?
#
loop_
_entity_poly.entity_id
_entity_poly.type
_entity_poly.pdbx_seq_one_letter_code
_entity_poly.pdbx_strand_id
1 'polypeptide(L)'
;ANSNMNEENLANGSISLKIYPTTFADNSLDKSNFILENAPAGLSIESVEYINDKECKMNFAYDGRDFDADITDMRIKIKSAELSADEYTNLYSATNGTQLVFKDDIPTITATADNESITIFDDGSLILGEEDGEIITVKLSGGEFVSSINPENWTVSNLPEVVSVGSINRIDDTTV
;
A
#
# COMPACT_ATOMS: atom_id res chain seq x y z
N ALA A 1 -3.59 -4.35 23.99
CA ALA A 1 -2.78 -5.21 23.14
C ALA A 1 -2.54 -4.46 21.85
N ASN A 2 -1.32 -4.03 21.61
CA ASN A 2 -0.96 -3.44 20.33
C ASN A 2 -0.97 -4.57 19.29
N SER A 3 -2.01 -4.66 18.50
CA SER A 3 -1.88 -5.34 17.22
C SER A 3 -0.94 -4.48 16.39
N ASN A 4 0.17 -5.04 15.94
CA ASN A 4 1.03 -4.37 14.97
C ASN A 4 0.17 -3.99 13.77
N MET A 5 0.11 -2.71 13.46
CA MET A 5 -0.54 -2.23 12.25
C MET A 5 0.45 -2.39 11.10
N ASN A 6 -0.05 -2.86 9.98
CA ASN A 6 0.68 -3.01 8.73
C ASN A 6 -0.19 -2.56 7.55
N GLU A 7 0.33 -2.58 6.35
CA GLU A 7 -0.35 -2.12 5.13
C GLU A 7 -1.74 -2.73 4.96
N GLU A 8 -1.91 -4.02 5.25
CA GLU A 8 -3.17 -4.73 5.03
C GLU A 8 -4.29 -4.27 5.98
N ASN A 9 -3.94 -3.89 7.22
CA ASN A 9 -4.93 -3.56 8.25
C ASN A 9 -5.00 -2.07 8.59
N LEU A 10 -4.11 -1.26 8.00
CA LEU A 10 -4.00 0.16 8.31
C LEU A 10 -5.24 0.96 7.88
N ALA A 11 -5.85 0.60 6.74
CA ALA A 11 -7.05 1.27 6.22
C ALA A 11 -8.28 1.18 7.15
N ASN A 12 -8.31 0.18 8.03
CA ASN A 12 -9.34 0.02 9.06
C ASN A 12 -8.75 0.12 10.46
N GLY A 13 -7.52 0.59 10.55
CA GLY A 13 -6.77 0.72 11.77
C GLY A 13 -7.35 1.80 12.67
N SER A 14 -7.25 1.58 13.97
CA SER A 14 -7.58 2.61 14.95
C SER A 14 -6.66 2.54 16.16
N ILE A 15 -6.43 3.68 16.79
CA ILE A 15 -5.67 3.75 18.03
C ILE A 15 -6.49 4.47 19.09
N SER A 16 -6.30 4.07 20.36
CA SER A 16 -6.72 4.84 21.51
C SER A 16 -5.59 5.77 21.93
N LEU A 17 -5.86 7.05 21.94
CA LEU A 17 -4.93 8.09 22.34
C LEU A 17 -5.33 8.64 23.71
N LYS A 18 -4.39 8.58 24.66
CA LYS A 18 -4.57 9.15 25.99
C LYS A 18 -3.65 10.34 26.18
N ILE A 19 -4.20 11.43 26.72
CA ILE A 19 -3.47 12.66 27.00
C ILE A 19 -3.22 12.84 28.49
N TYR A 20 -2.08 13.41 28.81
CA TYR A 20 -1.67 13.74 30.18
C TYR A 20 -0.58 14.84 30.13
N PRO A 21 -0.56 15.81 31.04
CA PRO A 21 -1.40 15.98 32.23
C PRO A 21 -2.69 16.79 32.00
N THR A 22 -2.93 17.30 30.81
CA THR A 22 -4.12 18.11 30.45
C THR A 22 -5.32 17.22 30.06
N THR A 23 -6.43 17.84 29.72
CA THR A 23 -7.65 17.21 29.21
C THR A 23 -8.02 17.82 27.86
N PHE A 24 -8.94 17.18 27.13
CA PHE A 24 -9.56 17.81 25.96
C PHE A 24 -10.40 19.01 26.38
N ALA A 25 -10.48 20.05 25.55
CA ALA A 25 -11.21 21.27 25.82
C ALA A 25 -12.72 21.03 25.91
N ASP A 26 -13.23 20.16 25.07
CA ASP A 26 -14.63 19.75 25.06
C ASP A 26 -14.77 18.33 24.42
N ASN A 27 -15.99 17.89 24.17
CA ASN A 27 -16.32 16.59 23.60
C ASN A 27 -16.49 16.59 22.06
N SER A 28 -16.24 17.72 21.41
CA SER A 28 -16.35 17.90 19.96
C SER A 28 -14.98 18.06 19.34
N LEU A 29 -14.29 16.95 19.09
CA LEU A 29 -12.91 16.96 18.60
C LEU A 29 -12.86 17.22 17.09
N ASP A 30 -12.09 18.23 16.67
CA ASP A 30 -11.83 18.52 15.25
C ASP A 30 -10.58 17.76 14.77
N LYS A 31 -10.77 16.79 13.87
CA LYS A 31 -9.67 16.01 13.32
C LYS A 31 -8.55 16.85 12.69
N SER A 32 -8.83 18.07 12.23
CA SER A 32 -7.83 18.98 11.63
C SER A 32 -6.79 19.49 12.63
N ASN A 33 -7.07 19.31 13.91
CA ASN A 33 -6.17 19.64 15.00
C ASN A 33 -5.26 18.48 15.43
N PHE A 34 -5.44 17.31 14.82
CA PHE A 34 -4.60 16.14 15.01
C PHE A 34 -3.74 15.94 13.75
N ILE A 35 -2.44 15.86 13.92
CA ILE A 35 -1.48 15.77 12.82
C ILE A 35 -0.64 14.51 12.99
N LEU A 36 -0.53 13.71 11.93
CA LEU A 36 0.42 12.63 11.86
C LEU A 36 1.76 13.18 11.38
N GLU A 37 2.82 12.97 12.14
CA GLU A 37 4.19 13.28 11.74
C GLU A 37 4.93 11.98 11.48
N ASN A 38 5.74 11.93 10.42
CA ASN A 38 6.48 10.76 9.95
C ASN A 38 5.57 9.55 9.61
N ALA A 39 4.36 9.83 9.18
CA ALA A 39 3.45 8.79 8.71
C ALA A 39 3.80 8.34 7.29
N PRO A 40 3.49 7.09 6.90
CA PRO A 40 3.67 6.65 5.53
C PRO A 40 2.81 7.48 4.58
N ALA A 41 3.27 7.62 3.35
CA ALA A 41 2.48 8.26 2.31
C ALA A 41 1.14 7.54 2.15
N GLY A 42 0.06 8.29 1.98
CA GLY A 42 -1.28 7.72 1.86
C GLY A 42 -2.03 7.50 3.18
N LEU A 43 -1.35 7.55 4.35
CA LEU A 43 -2.02 7.48 5.64
C LEU A 43 -2.60 8.84 6.04
N SER A 44 -3.84 8.84 6.47
CA SER A 44 -4.53 10.03 6.98
C SER A 44 -5.45 9.69 8.15
N ILE A 45 -5.85 10.71 8.89
CA ILE A 45 -6.85 10.57 9.95
C ILE A 45 -8.24 10.65 9.31
N GLU A 46 -9.01 9.58 9.43
CA GLU A 46 -10.39 9.54 8.96
C GLU A 46 -11.32 10.26 9.93
N SER A 47 -11.25 9.89 11.21
CA SER A 47 -12.05 10.49 12.27
C SER A 47 -11.34 10.44 13.63
N VAL A 48 -11.77 11.32 14.53
CA VAL A 48 -11.39 11.31 15.95
C VAL A 48 -12.66 11.29 16.76
N GLU A 49 -12.81 10.30 17.63
CA GLU A 49 -13.98 10.09 18.47
C GLU A 49 -13.62 10.36 19.94
N TYR A 50 -14.34 11.26 20.57
CA TYR A 50 -14.20 11.52 22.00
C TYR A 50 -14.70 10.33 22.83
N ILE A 51 -13.89 9.83 23.73
CA ILE A 51 -14.27 8.78 24.71
C ILE A 51 -14.52 9.39 26.09
N ASN A 52 -13.59 10.19 26.57
CA ASN A 52 -13.67 10.95 27.81
C ASN A 52 -12.68 12.13 27.77
N ASP A 53 -12.63 12.92 28.83
CA ASP A 53 -11.79 14.13 28.92
C ASP A 53 -10.28 13.89 28.71
N LYS A 54 -9.84 12.64 28.75
CA LYS A 54 -8.42 12.25 28.58
C LYS A 54 -8.18 11.20 27.50
N GLU A 55 -9.22 10.75 26.83
CA GLU A 55 -9.09 9.66 25.86
C GLU A 55 -9.95 9.92 24.62
N CYS A 56 -9.36 9.71 23.46
CA CYS A 56 -10.06 9.65 22.19
C CYS A 56 -9.65 8.42 21.40
N LYS A 57 -10.51 8.00 20.47
CA LYS A 57 -10.21 6.98 19.47
C LYS A 57 -9.96 7.68 18.14
N MET A 58 -8.84 7.37 17.51
CA MET A 58 -8.49 7.86 16.19
C MET A 58 -8.59 6.72 15.18
N ASN A 59 -9.37 6.92 14.14
CA ASN A 59 -9.51 5.98 13.03
C ASN A 59 -8.69 6.49 11.84
N PHE A 60 -8.09 5.57 11.10
CA PHE A 60 -7.25 5.88 9.95
C PHE A 60 -7.93 5.55 8.63
N ALA A 61 -7.60 6.33 7.61
CA ALA A 61 -7.79 5.98 6.21
C ALA A 61 -6.41 5.81 5.57
N TYR A 62 -6.26 4.79 4.74
CA TYR A 62 -5.02 4.47 4.04
C TYR A 62 -5.31 4.07 2.61
N ASP A 63 -4.49 4.53 1.67
CA ASP A 63 -4.71 4.30 0.24
C ASP A 63 -4.12 2.98 -0.29
N GLY A 64 -3.50 2.18 0.61
CA GLY A 64 -2.98 0.86 0.27
C GLY A 64 -1.58 0.88 -0.33
N ARG A 65 -0.84 2.00 -0.23
CA ARG A 65 0.55 2.03 -0.69
C ARG A 65 1.42 1.12 0.15
N ASP A 66 2.29 0.42 -0.53
CA ASP A 66 3.31 -0.40 0.10
C ASP A 66 4.40 0.46 0.76
N PHE A 67 4.94 0.00 1.90
CA PHE A 67 6.14 0.55 2.51
C PHE A 67 7.09 -0.57 2.95
N ASP A 68 8.32 -0.53 2.46
CA ASP A 68 9.31 -1.61 2.57
C ASP A 68 10.11 -1.62 3.87
N ALA A 69 9.76 -0.82 4.85
CA ALA A 69 10.48 -0.74 6.12
C ALA A 69 9.57 -0.35 7.29
N ASP A 70 9.88 -0.87 8.47
CA ASP A 70 9.19 -0.48 9.70
C ASP A 70 9.23 1.02 9.95
N ILE A 71 8.09 1.62 10.23
CA ILE A 71 7.97 3.02 10.62
C ILE A 71 7.89 3.09 12.14
N THR A 72 8.99 3.46 12.76
CA THR A 72 9.17 3.43 14.21
C THR A 72 9.13 4.80 14.87
N ASP A 73 9.11 5.86 14.08
CA ASP A 73 9.17 7.26 14.52
C ASP A 73 7.90 8.06 14.24
N MET A 74 6.83 7.40 13.79
CA MET A 74 5.53 8.03 13.62
C MET A 74 5.03 8.54 14.96
N ARG A 75 4.52 9.76 14.98
CA ARG A 75 3.91 10.37 16.16
C ARG A 75 2.70 11.22 15.80
N ILE A 76 1.88 11.45 16.81
CA ILE A 76 0.68 12.28 16.71
C ILE A 76 0.95 13.58 17.44
N LYS A 77 0.65 14.68 16.78
CA LYS A 77 0.65 16.01 17.35
C LYS A 77 -0.78 16.49 17.52
N ILE A 78 -1.12 16.99 18.70
CA ILE A 78 -2.40 17.62 19.00
C ILE A 78 -2.16 19.12 19.19
N LYS A 79 -2.89 19.95 18.46
CA LYS A 79 -2.84 21.41 18.60
C LYS A 79 -3.52 21.87 19.88
N SER A 80 -3.10 23.02 20.40
CA SER A 80 -3.66 23.64 21.62
C SER A 80 -5.17 23.86 21.56
N ALA A 81 -5.74 24.03 20.39
CA ALA A 81 -7.20 24.24 20.23
C ALA A 81 -8.06 23.08 20.77
N GLU A 82 -7.48 21.88 20.87
CA GLU A 82 -8.15 20.70 21.45
C GLU A 82 -7.89 20.51 22.95
N LEU A 83 -7.07 21.37 23.57
CA LEU A 83 -6.59 21.21 24.94
C LEU A 83 -7.21 22.21 25.87
N SER A 84 -7.59 21.78 27.07
CA SER A 84 -8.22 22.63 28.06
C SER A 84 -7.29 23.65 28.77
N ALA A 85 -5.96 23.45 28.64
CA ALA A 85 -4.96 24.28 29.26
C ALA A 85 -4.19 25.11 28.23
N ASP A 86 -4.24 26.44 28.35
CA ASP A 86 -3.56 27.40 27.46
C ASP A 86 -2.01 27.32 27.52
N GLU A 87 -1.46 26.65 28.51
CA GLU A 87 -0.01 26.51 28.68
C GLU A 87 0.65 25.54 27.70
N TYR A 88 -0.14 24.71 27.01
CA TYR A 88 0.36 23.77 26.02
C TYR A 88 0.10 24.31 24.63
N THR A 89 1.16 24.63 23.88
CA THR A 89 1.03 25.01 22.46
C THR A 89 0.74 23.79 21.57
N ASN A 90 1.29 22.63 21.91
CA ASN A 90 1.02 21.34 21.24
C ASN A 90 1.37 20.19 22.18
N LEU A 91 0.68 19.07 22.03
CA LEU A 91 1.07 17.80 22.63
C LEU A 91 1.58 16.85 21.55
N TYR A 92 2.55 16.02 21.91
CA TYR A 92 3.11 15.01 21.02
C TYR A 92 3.02 13.63 21.68
N SER A 93 2.63 12.63 20.93
CA SER A 93 2.75 11.24 21.37
C SER A 93 4.23 10.82 21.42
N ALA A 94 4.54 9.81 22.23
CA ALA A 94 5.83 9.15 22.12
C ALA A 94 5.95 8.42 20.76
N THR A 95 7.13 8.43 20.17
CA THR A 95 7.39 7.73 18.90
C THR A 95 7.33 6.22 19.05
N ASN A 96 7.64 5.68 20.22
CA ASN A 96 7.58 4.24 20.51
C ASN A 96 6.17 3.72 20.85
N GLY A 97 5.17 4.58 20.84
CA GLY A 97 3.77 4.22 21.14
C GLY A 97 2.99 3.70 19.93
N THR A 98 3.43 4.03 18.73
CA THR A 98 2.77 3.65 17.49
C THR A 98 3.84 3.17 16.52
N GLN A 99 3.91 1.87 16.33
CA GLN A 99 4.79 1.25 15.35
C GLN A 99 3.95 0.68 14.23
N LEU A 100 4.33 1.01 13.01
CA LEU A 100 3.82 0.37 11.80
C LEU A 100 4.88 -0.61 11.34
N VAL A 101 4.49 -1.85 11.20
CA VAL A 101 5.37 -2.94 10.76
C VAL A 101 5.10 -3.19 9.30
N PHE A 102 6.13 -3.15 8.47
CA PHE A 102 5.99 -3.52 7.08
C PHE A 102 5.69 -5.02 6.95
N LYS A 103 5.03 -5.38 5.90
CA LYS A 103 4.81 -6.77 5.54
C LYS A 103 5.42 -6.98 4.16
N ASP A 104 6.38 -7.88 4.08
CA ASP A 104 6.89 -8.34 2.78
C ASP A 104 5.76 -9.00 2.01
N ASP A 105 5.29 -8.33 0.99
CA ASP A 105 4.43 -8.95 0.00
C ASP A 105 5.29 -9.91 -0.82
N ILE A 106 4.93 -11.20 -0.83
CA ILE A 106 5.54 -12.15 -1.74
C ILE A 106 5.03 -11.79 -3.14
N PRO A 107 5.87 -11.24 -4.03
CA PRO A 107 5.41 -10.88 -5.36
C PRO A 107 4.85 -12.09 -6.08
N THR A 108 3.68 -11.95 -6.66
CA THR A 108 3.06 -12.98 -7.48
C THR A 108 2.79 -12.45 -8.87
N ILE A 109 2.97 -13.29 -9.88
CA ILE A 109 2.66 -12.93 -11.25
C ILE A 109 1.49 -13.77 -11.75
N THR A 110 0.64 -13.15 -12.55
CA THR A 110 -0.41 -13.82 -13.33
C THR A 110 -0.20 -13.51 -14.79
N ALA A 111 -0.07 -14.56 -15.61
CA ALA A 111 0.02 -14.42 -17.04
C ALA A 111 -1.32 -14.78 -17.69
N THR A 112 -1.78 -13.97 -18.61
CA THR A 112 -3.01 -14.19 -19.38
C THR A 112 -2.72 -14.00 -20.85
N ALA A 113 -2.96 -15.04 -21.65
CA ALA A 113 -2.91 -14.95 -23.11
C ALA A 113 -4.20 -14.31 -23.64
N ASP A 114 -4.11 -13.59 -24.74
CA ASP A 114 -5.28 -13.03 -25.43
C ASP A 114 -6.06 -14.12 -26.19
N ASN A 115 -5.38 -15.19 -26.59
CA ASN A 115 -5.97 -16.41 -27.14
C ASN A 115 -5.62 -17.66 -26.33
N GLU A 116 -6.58 -18.60 -26.25
CA GLU A 116 -6.43 -19.81 -25.43
C GLU A 116 -5.64 -20.94 -26.14
N SER A 117 -5.39 -20.85 -27.44
CA SER A 117 -4.71 -21.91 -28.17
C SER A 117 -3.97 -21.44 -29.42
N ILE A 118 -2.76 -21.95 -29.59
CA ILE A 118 -2.03 -21.86 -30.84
C ILE A 118 -2.35 -23.14 -31.64
N THR A 119 -2.91 -23.00 -32.83
CA THR A 119 -3.22 -24.14 -33.68
C THR A 119 -1.96 -24.62 -34.42
N ILE A 120 -1.59 -25.86 -34.17
CA ILE A 120 -0.50 -26.53 -34.91
C ILE A 120 -1.13 -27.44 -35.93
N PHE A 121 -0.73 -27.32 -37.19
CA PHE A 121 -1.13 -28.27 -38.25
C PHE A 121 -0.35 -29.57 -38.16
N ASP A 122 -0.91 -30.63 -38.80
CA ASP A 122 -0.27 -31.96 -38.91
C ASP A 122 1.10 -31.94 -39.59
N ASP A 123 1.39 -30.94 -40.40
CA ASP A 123 2.70 -30.75 -41.05
C ASP A 123 3.72 -29.98 -40.17
N GLY A 124 3.34 -29.64 -38.94
CA GLY A 124 4.19 -28.90 -38.00
C GLY A 124 4.23 -27.39 -38.23
N SER A 125 3.47 -26.86 -39.18
CA SER A 125 3.32 -25.42 -39.33
C SER A 125 2.38 -24.85 -38.25
N LEU A 126 2.66 -23.64 -37.83
CA LEU A 126 1.84 -22.92 -36.86
C LEU A 126 0.99 -21.88 -37.62
N ILE A 127 -0.30 -21.83 -37.33
CA ILE A 127 -1.03 -20.59 -37.55
C ILE A 127 -0.89 -19.80 -36.23
N LEU A 128 0.04 -18.88 -36.26
CA LEU A 128 -0.06 -17.72 -35.38
C LEU A 128 -1.20 -16.89 -35.96
N GLY A 129 -2.06 -16.35 -35.06
CA GLY A 129 -3.17 -15.50 -35.48
C GLY A 129 -2.74 -14.57 -36.63
N GLU A 130 -3.55 -14.46 -37.64
CA GLU A 130 -3.14 -14.00 -38.98
C GLU A 130 -2.54 -12.57 -38.99
N GLU A 131 -2.53 -11.85 -37.91
CA GLU A 131 -2.20 -10.44 -38.00
C GLU A 131 -1.12 -9.95 -37.07
N ASP A 132 -1.01 -10.34 -35.80
CA ASP A 132 -0.15 -9.60 -34.89
C ASP A 132 0.66 -10.40 -33.84
N GLY A 133 0.66 -11.70 -33.92
CA GLY A 133 1.29 -12.51 -32.88
C GLY A 133 0.47 -12.51 -31.59
N GLU A 134 0.57 -13.59 -30.86
CA GLU A 134 -0.12 -13.78 -29.59
C GLU A 134 0.49 -12.87 -28.52
N ILE A 135 -0.37 -12.26 -27.70
CA ILE A 135 0.03 -11.39 -26.61
C ILE A 135 -0.19 -12.11 -25.29
N ILE A 136 0.84 -12.12 -24.47
CA ILE A 136 0.74 -12.56 -23.08
C ILE A 136 0.83 -11.32 -22.20
N THR A 137 -0.23 -11.02 -21.48
CA THR A 137 -0.23 -9.98 -20.47
C THR A 137 0.19 -10.55 -19.12
N VAL A 138 1.24 -10.00 -18.55
CA VAL A 138 1.74 -10.41 -17.24
C VAL A 138 1.43 -9.31 -16.22
N LYS A 139 0.69 -9.66 -15.17
CA LYS A 139 0.39 -8.77 -14.06
C LYS A 139 1.17 -9.17 -12.82
N LEU A 140 1.78 -8.20 -12.17
CA LEU A 140 2.48 -8.31 -10.90
C LEU A 140 1.58 -7.82 -9.78
N SER A 141 1.52 -8.56 -8.69
CA SER A 141 0.90 -8.16 -7.43
C SER A 141 1.95 -8.23 -6.33
N GLY A 142 1.94 -7.28 -5.40
CA GLY A 142 2.93 -7.19 -4.33
C GLY A 142 4.29 -6.66 -4.79
N GLY A 143 4.30 -5.77 -5.77
CA GLY A 143 5.51 -5.14 -6.29
C GLY A 143 5.27 -4.35 -7.56
N GLU A 144 6.32 -3.74 -8.09
CA GLU A 144 6.29 -2.95 -9.32
C GLU A 144 7.38 -3.39 -10.29
N PHE A 145 7.07 -3.40 -11.57
CA PHE A 145 8.07 -3.58 -12.59
C PHE A 145 8.96 -2.34 -12.71
N VAL A 146 10.25 -2.55 -12.87
CA VAL A 146 11.19 -1.45 -13.15
C VAL A 146 10.78 -0.68 -14.39
N SER A 147 11.10 0.61 -14.43
CA SER A 147 10.71 1.51 -15.53
C SER A 147 11.26 1.09 -16.91
N SER A 148 12.35 0.33 -16.94
CA SER A 148 12.95 -0.19 -18.16
C SER A 148 13.08 -1.71 -18.07
N ILE A 149 12.23 -2.41 -18.80
CA ILE A 149 12.26 -3.88 -18.86
C ILE A 149 13.48 -4.34 -19.66
N ASN A 150 14.28 -5.24 -19.08
CA ASN A 150 15.31 -5.97 -19.83
C ASN A 150 14.76 -7.30 -20.30
N PRO A 151 14.59 -7.52 -21.63
CA PRO A 151 14.07 -8.78 -22.16
C PRO A 151 14.87 -10.03 -21.76
N GLU A 152 16.18 -9.90 -21.51
CA GLU A 152 17.04 -11.00 -21.11
C GLU A 152 16.67 -11.62 -19.74
N ASN A 153 15.90 -10.88 -18.92
CA ASN A 153 15.41 -11.36 -17.61
C ASN A 153 14.11 -12.17 -17.73
N TRP A 154 13.59 -12.34 -18.95
CA TRP A 154 12.32 -13.02 -19.18
C TRP A 154 12.53 -14.34 -19.90
N THR A 155 11.89 -15.37 -19.38
CA THR A 155 11.92 -16.70 -19.99
C THR A 155 10.49 -17.24 -20.06
N VAL A 156 10.07 -17.62 -21.26
CA VAL A 156 8.85 -18.39 -21.47
C VAL A 156 9.23 -19.84 -21.73
N SER A 157 8.73 -20.74 -20.87
CA SER A 157 9.03 -22.17 -20.97
C SER A 157 7.98 -22.89 -21.82
N ASN A 158 8.38 -24.01 -22.40
CA ASN A 158 7.51 -24.88 -23.19
C ASN A 158 6.93 -24.25 -24.48
N LEU A 159 7.64 -23.28 -25.04
CA LEU A 159 7.29 -22.75 -26.36
C LEU A 159 7.52 -23.84 -27.42
N PRO A 160 6.68 -23.93 -28.45
CA PRO A 160 6.97 -24.75 -29.64
C PRO A 160 8.29 -24.34 -30.25
N GLU A 161 8.97 -25.30 -30.94
CA GLU A 161 10.35 -25.12 -31.42
C GLU A 161 10.55 -23.89 -32.35
N VAL A 162 9.50 -23.46 -33.05
CA VAL A 162 9.54 -22.33 -33.98
C VAL A 162 9.01 -21.02 -33.40
N VAL A 163 8.59 -21.03 -32.14
CA VAL A 163 8.03 -19.85 -31.47
C VAL A 163 9.08 -19.18 -30.59
N SER A 164 9.19 -17.89 -30.66
CA SER A 164 10.08 -17.10 -29.82
C SER A 164 9.35 -15.93 -29.26
N VAL A 165 9.84 -15.43 -28.10
CA VAL A 165 9.36 -14.19 -27.52
C VAL A 165 9.82 -13.01 -28.39
N GLY A 166 8.88 -12.20 -28.83
CA GLY A 166 9.13 -11.00 -29.62
C GLY A 166 9.59 -9.82 -28.73
N SER A 167 8.78 -8.80 -28.65
CA SER A 167 9.05 -7.63 -27.78
C SER A 167 8.38 -7.79 -26.42
N ILE A 168 8.99 -7.19 -25.39
CA ILE A 168 8.41 -7.08 -24.06
C ILE A 168 8.21 -5.60 -23.77
N ASN A 169 6.96 -5.19 -23.53
CA ASN A 169 6.60 -3.81 -23.38
C ASN A 169 5.93 -3.59 -22.01
N ARG A 170 6.45 -2.66 -21.22
CA ARG A 170 5.83 -2.23 -19.99
C ARG A 170 4.61 -1.36 -20.31
N ILE A 171 3.45 -1.73 -19.80
CA ILE A 171 2.19 -1.00 -19.97
C ILE A 171 2.03 -0.01 -18.83
N ASP A 172 2.22 -0.47 -17.60
CA ASP A 172 2.19 0.34 -16.37
C ASP A 172 3.14 -0.25 -15.30
N ASP A 173 3.05 0.23 -14.07
CA ASP A 173 3.93 -0.20 -12.98
C ASP A 173 3.75 -1.68 -12.61
N THR A 174 2.59 -2.25 -12.90
CA THR A 174 2.24 -3.63 -12.53
C THR A 174 1.92 -4.52 -13.73
N THR A 175 2.02 -4.00 -14.96
CA THR A 175 1.60 -4.72 -16.17
C THR A 175 2.67 -4.64 -17.28
N VAL A 176 2.98 -5.78 -17.82
CA VAL A 176 3.86 -5.98 -18.98
C VAL A 176 3.16 -6.79 -20.05
#